data_fefff67e38405896a4a06c328b9d7f7d
#
_entry.id   fefff67e38405896a4a06c328b9d7f7d
#
_cell.length_a   1.000
_cell.length_b   1.000
_cell.length_c   1.000
_cell.angle_alpha   90.00
_cell.angle_beta   90.00
_cell.angle_gamma   90.00
#
_symmetry.space_group_name_H-M   'P 1'
#
loop_
_entity.id
_entity.type
_entity.pdbx_description
1 polymer ?
#
loop_
_entity_poly.entity_id
_entity_poly.type
_entity_poly.pdbx_seq_one_letter_code
_entity_poly.pdbx_strand_id
1 'polypeptide(L)'
;MSIVAQKITYIHPDNQVLFKGIDLTINKGQKVALVGNNGSGKSTFLRILAGTLQAQEGKIIHPTPPYYVPQHFGQYDNLTVAQALRIDGKLEALRAITDGDASLSNFNTLADDWTIEERSLAALHAWGLEHILLSQPMRTLSGGEKTKVFLSGIEIHQPSILLLDEPTNHLDRRSREKLYDFITSCRITLLVVSHDRTLLNLLASIAELSVGGITLYGGNYDF
;
A
#
# COMPACT_ATOMS: atom_id res chain seq x y z
N MET A 1 -5.48 -8.71 -12.07
CA MET A 1 -5.87 -7.36 -12.52
C MET A 1 -4.60 -6.57 -12.77
N SER A 2 -4.53 -5.80 -13.86
CA SER A 2 -3.36 -5.01 -14.25
C SER A 2 -3.50 -3.56 -13.79
N ILE A 3 -2.37 -2.87 -13.63
CA ILE A 3 -2.32 -1.43 -13.47
C ILE A 3 -1.61 -0.82 -14.68
N VAL A 4 -2.18 0.24 -15.25
CA VAL A 4 -1.62 0.92 -16.41
C VAL A 4 -1.54 2.41 -16.12
N ALA A 5 -0.33 2.95 -16.18
CA ALA A 5 -0.05 4.38 -16.17
C ALA A 5 0.24 4.81 -17.62
N GLN A 6 -0.42 5.88 -18.10
CA GLN A 6 -0.26 6.40 -19.46
C GLN A 6 0.09 7.87 -19.42
N LYS A 7 1.27 8.22 -19.94
CA LYS A 7 1.80 9.59 -20.10
C LYS A 7 1.74 10.42 -18.82
N ILE A 8 2.07 9.80 -17.69
CA ILE A 8 2.03 10.47 -16.39
C ILE A 8 3.13 11.52 -16.32
N THR A 9 2.73 12.76 -16.09
CA THR A 9 3.64 13.91 -15.87
C THR A 9 3.37 14.47 -14.48
N TYR A 10 4.44 14.70 -13.71
CA TYR A 10 4.36 15.35 -12.41
C TYR A 10 5.40 16.44 -12.28
N ILE A 11 4.92 17.62 -11.91
CA ILE A 11 5.71 18.83 -11.69
C ILE A 11 5.49 19.25 -10.24
N HIS A 12 6.57 19.51 -9.53
CA HIS A 12 6.51 20.02 -8.16
C HIS A 12 5.90 21.44 -8.10
N PRO A 13 5.36 21.86 -6.94
CA PRO A 13 4.83 23.22 -6.76
C PRO A 13 5.83 24.34 -7.04
N ASP A 14 7.14 24.07 -6.99
CA ASP A 14 8.24 24.96 -7.34
C ASP A 14 8.56 24.99 -8.85
N ASN A 15 7.70 24.37 -9.67
CA ASN A 15 7.83 24.21 -11.13
C ASN A 15 8.98 23.30 -11.58
N GLN A 16 9.61 22.53 -10.67
CA GLN A 16 10.59 21.53 -11.07
C GLN A 16 9.88 20.27 -11.61
N VAL A 17 10.21 19.90 -12.84
CA VAL A 17 9.71 18.64 -13.44
C VAL A 17 10.36 17.45 -12.75
N LEU A 18 9.57 16.62 -12.09
CA LEU A 18 10.04 15.42 -11.44
C LEU A 18 10.17 14.27 -12.46
N PHE A 19 9.13 14.08 -13.27
CA PHE A 19 9.12 13.17 -14.43
C PHE A 19 8.04 13.59 -15.43
N LYS A 20 8.22 13.18 -16.70
CA LYS A 20 7.34 13.56 -17.80
C LYS A 20 7.03 12.39 -18.71
N GLY A 21 5.74 12.20 -19.00
CA GLY A 21 5.28 11.25 -20.00
C GLY A 21 5.56 9.79 -19.65
N ILE A 22 5.50 9.42 -18.35
CA ILE A 22 5.77 8.06 -17.89
C ILE A 22 4.68 7.11 -18.36
N ASP A 23 5.09 6.05 -19.04
CA ASP A 23 4.26 4.90 -19.38
C ASP A 23 4.74 3.66 -18.61
N LEU A 24 3.82 2.98 -17.91
CA LEU A 24 4.11 1.73 -17.20
C LEU A 24 2.89 0.82 -17.24
N THR A 25 3.11 -0.44 -17.58
CA THR A 25 2.09 -1.48 -17.47
C THR A 25 2.62 -2.61 -16.61
N ILE A 26 1.87 -2.95 -15.56
CA ILE A 26 2.14 -4.10 -14.69
C ILE A 26 0.98 -5.07 -14.87
N ASN A 27 1.27 -6.26 -15.39
CA ASN A 27 0.27 -7.26 -15.68
C ASN A 27 -0.24 -7.95 -14.42
N LYS A 28 -1.39 -8.61 -14.53
CA LYS A 28 -1.98 -9.39 -13.42
C LYS A 28 -0.98 -10.39 -12.86
N GLY A 29 -0.75 -10.33 -11.55
CA GLY A 29 0.15 -11.22 -10.83
C GLY A 29 1.64 -10.95 -11.03
N GLN A 30 2.00 -9.93 -11.82
CA GLN A 30 3.38 -9.51 -11.99
C GLN A 30 3.85 -8.78 -10.72
N LYS A 31 5.07 -9.06 -10.30
CA LYS A 31 5.73 -8.44 -9.16
C LYS A 31 6.94 -7.66 -9.68
N VAL A 32 6.93 -6.34 -9.47
CA VAL A 32 7.91 -5.41 -10.04
C VAL A 32 8.58 -4.61 -8.94
N ALA A 33 9.90 -4.52 -8.97
CA ALA A 33 10.68 -3.56 -8.19
C ALA A 33 10.73 -2.22 -8.93
N LEU A 34 10.40 -1.11 -8.27
CA LEU A 34 10.63 0.23 -8.78
C LEU A 34 11.92 0.77 -8.16
N VAL A 35 12.94 0.91 -8.98
CA VAL A 35 14.25 1.43 -8.58
C VAL A 35 14.54 2.78 -9.26
N GLY A 36 15.59 3.45 -8.83
CA GLY A 36 16.04 4.75 -9.37
C GLY A 36 16.74 5.58 -8.31
N ASN A 37 17.39 6.65 -8.71
CA ASN A 37 18.13 7.53 -7.82
C ASN A 37 17.24 8.12 -6.70
N ASN A 38 17.87 8.51 -5.58
CA ASN A 38 17.16 9.24 -4.53
C ASN A 38 16.63 10.56 -5.12
N GLY A 39 15.38 10.89 -4.80
CA GLY A 39 14.72 12.08 -5.37
C GLY A 39 14.14 11.91 -6.77
N SER A 40 14.29 10.73 -7.44
CA SER A 40 13.72 10.50 -8.76
C SER A 40 12.17 10.44 -8.81
N GLY A 41 11.50 10.50 -7.66
CA GLY A 41 10.05 10.52 -7.59
C GLY A 41 9.37 9.16 -7.42
N LYS A 42 10.07 8.11 -6.99
CA LYS A 42 9.50 6.76 -6.79
C LYS A 42 8.25 6.79 -5.88
N SER A 43 8.37 7.35 -4.69
CA SER A 43 7.24 7.50 -3.75
C SER A 43 6.12 8.38 -4.31
N THR A 44 6.48 9.46 -5.03
CA THR A 44 5.52 10.31 -5.72
C THR A 44 4.73 9.52 -6.76
N PHE A 45 5.43 8.70 -7.56
CA PHE A 45 4.80 7.86 -8.57
C PHE A 45 3.87 6.80 -7.93
N LEU A 46 4.29 6.13 -6.83
CA LEU A 46 3.41 5.22 -6.09
C LEU A 46 2.15 5.92 -5.57
N ARG A 47 2.29 7.13 -5.01
CA ARG A 47 1.15 7.92 -4.52
C ARG A 47 0.18 8.32 -5.65
N ILE A 48 0.70 8.60 -6.84
CA ILE A 48 -0.12 8.87 -8.03
C ILE A 48 -0.86 7.58 -8.43
N LEU A 49 -0.19 6.44 -8.50
CA LEU A 49 -0.81 5.14 -8.80
C LEU A 49 -1.88 4.75 -7.77
N ALA A 50 -1.66 5.11 -6.49
CA ALA A 50 -2.61 4.89 -5.40
C ALA A 50 -3.80 5.86 -5.41
N GLY A 51 -3.77 6.90 -6.26
CA GLY A 51 -4.80 7.94 -6.30
C GLY A 51 -4.76 8.91 -5.11
N THR A 52 -3.69 8.89 -4.30
CA THR A 52 -3.50 9.81 -3.16
C THR A 52 -2.79 11.12 -3.55
N LEU A 53 -2.28 11.17 -4.76
CA LEU A 53 -1.69 12.36 -5.37
C LEU A 53 -2.14 12.45 -6.83
N GLN A 54 -2.51 13.64 -7.28
CA GLN A 54 -2.95 13.86 -8.66
C GLN A 54 -1.75 14.24 -9.54
N ALA A 55 -1.63 13.59 -10.70
CA ALA A 55 -0.69 14.00 -11.74
C ALA A 55 -1.24 15.20 -12.50
N GLN A 56 -0.34 16.01 -13.09
CA GLN A 56 -0.75 17.13 -13.95
C GLN A 56 -1.26 16.65 -15.30
N GLU A 57 -0.67 15.57 -15.82
CA GLU A 57 -1.06 14.97 -17.11
C GLU A 57 -1.05 13.44 -17.02
N GLY A 58 -1.77 12.83 -17.96
CA GLY A 58 -1.86 11.40 -18.08
C GLY A 58 -3.05 10.80 -17.33
N LYS A 59 -3.15 9.49 -17.38
CA LYS A 59 -4.21 8.75 -16.69
C LYS A 59 -3.72 7.42 -16.14
N ILE A 60 -4.38 6.98 -15.08
CA ILE A 60 -4.16 5.67 -14.47
C ILE A 60 -5.42 4.84 -14.68
N ILE A 61 -5.21 3.60 -15.09
CA ILE A 61 -6.28 2.64 -15.33
C ILE A 61 -5.98 1.42 -14.46
N HIS A 62 -6.91 1.13 -13.55
CA HIS A 62 -6.92 -0.09 -12.74
C HIS A 62 -8.39 -0.49 -12.48
N PRO A 63 -8.70 -1.77 -12.43
CA PRO A 63 -10.07 -2.25 -12.23
C PRO A 63 -10.55 -2.09 -10.78
N THR A 64 -9.62 -2.08 -9.83
CA THR A 64 -9.88 -1.87 -8.40
C THR A 64 -8.79 -0.96 -7.83
N PRO A 65 -9.11 -0.08 -6.88
CA PRO A 65 -8.12 0.78 -6.24
C PRO A 65 -6.99 -0.06 -5.63
N PRO A 66 -5.72 0.33 -5.86
CA PRO A 66 -4.58 -0.32 -5.22
C PRO A 66 -4.58 -0.09 -3.71
N TYR A 67 -4.14 -1.08 -2.95
CA TYR A 67 -3.80 -0.89 -1.55
C TYR A 67 -2.37 -0.36 -1.45
N TYR A 68 -2.17 0.74 -0.73
CA TYR A 68 -0.89 1.42 -0.62
C TYR A 68 -0.37 1.40 0.81
N VAL A 69 0.85 0.88 0.97
CA VAL A 69 1.62 0.96 2.23
C VAL A 69 2.66 2.06 2.08
N PRO A 70 2.50 3.19 2.78
CA PRO A 70 3.38 4.35 2.63
C PRO A 70 4.70 4.19 3.41
N GLN A 71 5.74 4.90 2.96
CA GLN A 71 7.01 5.02 3.68
C GLN A 71 6.88 5.90 4.94
N HIS A 72 6.13 7.00 4.84
CA HIS A 72 5.93 7.97 5.91
C HIS A 72 4.50 7.96 6.41
N PHE A 73 4.31 8.10 7.71
CA PHE A 73 3.02 7.93 8.36
C PHE A 73 2.47 9.21 9.01
N GLY A 74 3.19 10.35 8.97
CA GLY A 74 2.81 11.58 9.65
C GLY A 74 1.40 12.09 9.31
N GLN A 75 0.94 11.88 8.08
CA GLN A 75 -0.41 12.24 7.66
C GLN A 75 -1.52 11.42 8.35
N TYR A 76 -1.17 10.30 8.99
CA TYR A 76 -2.09 9.42 9.70
C TYR A 76 -2.06 9.61 11.22
N ASP A 77 -1.17 10.44 11.76
CA ASP A 77 -0.94 10.58 13.20
C ASP A 77 -2.19 10.95 14.00
N ASN A 78 -3.08 11.72 13.42
CA ASN A 78 -4.35 12.14 14.06
C ASN A 78 -5.49 11.14 13.86
N LEU A 79 -5.29 10.07 13.09
CA LEU A 79 -6.27 9.03 12.87
C LEU A 79 -6.13 7.92 13.91
N THR A 80 -7.22 7.21 14.17
CA THR A 80 -7.15 5.92 14.86
C THR A 80 -6.63 4.83 13.94
N VAL A 81 -6.21 3.69 14.49
CA VAL A 81 -5.81 2.51 13.71
C VAL A 81 -6.93 2.09 12.75
N ALA A 82 -8.18 2.06 13.21
CA ALA A 82 -9.33 1.73 12.36
C ALA A 82 -9.49 2.71 11.20
N GLN A 83 -9.35 4.01 11.44
CA GLN A 83 -9.42 5.05 10.42
C GLN A 83 -8.26 4.96 9.43
N ALA A 84 -7.04 4.72 9.91
CA ALA A 84 -5.87 4.55 9.04
C ALA A 84 -6.01 3.32 8.13
N LEU A 85 -6.62 2.25 8.63
CA LEU A 85 -6.98 1.05 7.89
C LEU A 85 -8.26 1.19 7.05
N ARG A 86 -9.01 2.30 7.17
CA ARG A 86 -10.28 2.55 6.47
C ARG A 86 -11.35 1.48 6.75
N ILE A 87 -11.43 1.04 8.00
CA ILE A 87 -12.42 0.07 8.46
C ILE A 87 -13.39 0.65 9.50
N ASP A 88 -13.14 1.88 9.93
CA ASP A 88 -13.92 2.61 10.95
C ASP A 88 -15.40 2.66 10.63
N GLY A 89 -15.78 3.03 9.41
CA GLY A 89 -17.19 3.07 8.99
C GLY A 89 -17.89 1.72 9.09
N LYS A 90 -17.21 0.61 8.75
CA LYS A 90 -17.77 -0.74 8.89
C LYS A 90 -17.92 -1.14 10.36
N LEU A 91 -16.94 -0.79 11.20
CA LEU A 91 -16.99 -1.06 12.64
C LEU A 91 -18.12 -0.26 13.33
N GLU A 92 -18.31 0.99 12.94
CA GLU A 92 -19.42 1.82 13.42
C GLU A 92 -20.77 1.24 13.01
N ALA A 93 -20.90 0.84 11.72
CA ALA A 93 -22.12 0.20 11.22
C ALA A 93 -22.42 -1.13 11.93
N LEU A 94 -21.40 -1.96 12.16
CA LEU A 94 -21.54 -3.23 12.90
C LEU A 94 -22.06 -2.98 14.32
N ARG A 95 -21.49 -2.02 15.04
CA ARG A 95 -21.91 -1.64 16.40
C ARG A 95 -23.33 -1.09 16.40
N ALA A 96 -23.66 -0.16 15.49
CA ALA A 96 -24.99 0.41 15.39
C ALA A 96 -26.06 -0.67 15.18
N ILE A 97 -25.81 -1.63 14.27
CA ILE A 97 -26.74 -2.76 14.03
C ILE A 97 -26.86 -3.64 15.26
N THR A 98 -25.76 -3.93 15.94
CA THR A 98 -25.75 -4.76 17.17
C THR A 98 -26.51 -4.06 18.30
N ASP A 99 -26.46 -2.73 18.36
CA ASP A 99 -27.18 -1.90 19.35
C ASP A 99 -28.66 -1.66 18.96
N GLY A 100 -29.13 -2.23 17.83
CA GLY A 100 -30.53 -2.23 17.42
C GLY A 100 -30.89 -1.22 16.32
N ASP A 101 -29.93 -0.46 15.78
CA ASP A 101 -30.16 0.41 14.60
C ASP A 101 -30.07 -0.38 13.30
N ALA A 102 -31.16 -1.01 12.94
CA ALA A 102 -31.32 -1.79 11.70
C ALA A 102 -31.56 -0.91 10.46
N SER A 103 -30.99 0.29 10.39
CA SER A 103 -31.13 1.17 9.21
C SER A 103 -30.45 0.58 7.97
N LEU A 104 -31.06 0.78 6.80
CA LEU A 104 -30.53 0.32 5.52
C LEU A 104 -29.12 0.91 5.25
N SER A 105 -28.84 2.10 5.74
CA SER A 105 -27.53 2.75 5.62
C SER A 105 -26.43 1.93 6.29
N ASN A 106 -26.70 1.44 7.53
CA ASN A 106 -25.74 0.63 8.26
C ASN A 106 -25.48 -0.72 7.58
N PHE A 107 -26.52 -1.41 7.10
CA PHE A 107 -26.36 -2.64 6.33
C PHE A 107 -25.56 -2.42 5.05
N ASN A 108 -25.83 -1.34 4.31
CA ASN A 108 -25.07 -1.02 3.09
C ASN A 108 -23.61 -0.71 3.40
N THR A 109 -23.30 -0.02 4.50
CA THR A 109 -21.93 0.31 4.92
C THR A 109 -21.19 -0.94 5.39
N LEU A 110 -21.83 -1.81 6.15
CA LEU A 110 -21.25 -3.07 6.59
C LEU A 110 -20.98 -4.01 5.40
N ALA A 111 -21.86 -4.02 4.39
CA ALA A 111 -21.76 -4.83 3.16
C ALA A 111 -21.49 -6.31 3.47
N ASP A 112 -22.27 -6.89 4.38
CA ASP A 112 -22.18 -8.29 4.86
C ASP A 112 -20.85 -8.69 5.52
N ASP A 113 -20.00 -7.72 5.86
CA ASP A 113 -18.69 -7.95 6.49
C ASP A 113 -18.79 -8.07 8.02
N TRP A 114 -19.59 -9.01 8.51
CA TRP A 114 -19.90 -9.21 9.93
C TRP A 114 -18.69 -9.55 10.79
N THR A 115 -17.62 -10.05 10.18
CA THR A 115 -16.39 -10.47 10.86
C THR A 115 -15.29 -9.41 10.81
N ILE A 116 -15.59 -8.19 10.36
CA ILE A 116 -14.58 -7.13 10.14
C ILE A 116 -13.73 -6.85 11.38
N GLU A 117 -14.34 -6.78 12.58
CA GLU A 117 -13.62 -6.52 13.82
C GLU A 117 -12.70 -7.68 14.18
N GLU A 118 -13.24 -8.91 14.24
CA GLU A 118 -12.47 -10.13 14.56
C GLU A 118 -11.32 -10.35 13.58
N ARG A 119 -11.58 -10.23 12.27
CA ARG A 119 -10.58 -10.40 11.21
C ARG A 119 -9.50 -9.32 11.30
N SER A 120 -9.86 -8.08 11.64
CA SER A 120 -8.90 -6.99 11.80
C SER A 120 -7.99 -7.21 13.00
N LEU A 121 -8.53 -7.65 14.13
CA LEU A 121 -7.73 -8.00 15.30
C LEU A 121 -6.82 -9.19 15.01
N ALA A 122 -7.32 -10.23 14.36
CA ALA A 122 -6.50 -11.38 13.95
C ALA A 122 -5.34 -10.96 13.02
N ALA A 123 -5.59 -10.07 12.07
CA ALA A 123 -4.55 -9.54 11.19
C ALA A 123 -3.49 -8.74 11.98
N LEU A 124 -3.89 -7.90 12.94
CA LEU A 124 -2.94 -7.20 13.82
C LEU A 124 -2.11 -8.20 14.65
N HIS A 125 -2.75 -9.19 15.26
CA HIS A 125 -2.06 -10.25 16.03
C HIS A 125 -1.05 -11.02 15.18
N ALA A 126 -1.39 -11.30 13.94
CA ALA A 126 -0.48 -11.97 13.02
C ALA A 126 0.82 -11.17 12.78
N TRP A 127 0.81 -9.84 12.99
CA TRP A 127 1.97 -8.96 12.90
C TRP A 127 2.60 -8.64 14.27
N GLY A 128 2.18 -9.32 15.36
CA GLY A 128 2.71 -9.10 16.70
C GLY A 128 2.23 -7.79 17.32
N LEU A 129 1.00 -7.37 17.04
CA LEU A 129 0.38 -6.13 17.49
C LEU A 129 -0.83 -6.43 18.41
N GLU A 130 -0.74 -7.47 19.26
CA GLU A 130 -1.81 -7.90 20.17
C GLU A 130 -2.19 -6.81 21.19
N HIS A 131 -1.25 -5.92 21.50
CA HIS A 131 -1.42 -4.84 22.46
C HIS A 131 -2.07 -3.59 21.85
N ILE A 132 -2.30 -3.54 20.53
CA ILE A 132 -2.82 -2.38 19.84
C ILE A 132 -4.33 -2.48 19.69
N LEU A 133 -5.04 -1.41 20.08
CA LEU A 133 -6.47 -1.28 19.91
C LEU A 133 -6.82 -0.58 18.60
N LEU A 134 -7.91 -0.99 17.95
CA LEU A 134 -8.41 -0.33 16.73
C LEU A 134 -8.77 1.15 16.94
N SER A 135 -9.16 1.52 18.16
CA SER A 135 -9.46 2.92 18.56
C SER A 135 -8.23 3.74 18.95
N GLN A 136 -7.03 3.11 19.03
CA GLN A 136 -5.81 3.79 19.44
C GLN A 136 -5.34 4.77 18.37
N PRO A 137 -4.90 6.01 18.74
CA PRO A 137 -4.36 6.98 17.78
C PRO A 137 -3.01 6.53 17.20
N MET A 138 -2.83 6.66 15.88
CA MET A 138 -1.60 6.27 15.18
C MET A 138 -0.35 6.98 15.72
N ARG A 139 -0.46 8.22 16.22
CA ARG A 139 0.68 8.96 16.80
C ARG A 139 1.33 8.28 18.00
N THR A 140 0.62 7.39 18.69
CA THR A 140 1.13 6.68 19.86
C THR A 140 1.98 5.47 19.50
N LEU A 141 1.99 5.10 18.22
CA LEU A 141 2.69 3.94 17.70
C LEU A 141 4.11 4.32 17.22
N SER A 142 5.06 3.41 17.42
CA SER A 142 6.39 3.50 16.84
C SER A 142 6.33 3.38 15.30
N GLY A 143 7.39 3.78 14.60
CA GLY A 143 7.45 3.65 13.13
C GLY A 143 7.28 2.20 12.66
N GLY A 144 7.87 1.23 13.38
CA GLY A 144 7.72 -0.19 13.06
C GLY A 144 6.29 -0.70 13.27
N GLU A 145 5.63 -0.29 14.35
CA GLU A 145 4.22 -0.63 14.58
C GLU A 145 3.31 -0.03 13.52
N LYS A 146 3.52 1.23 13.12
CA LYS A 146 2.78 1.85 12.02
C LYS A 146 2.92 1.07 10.73
N THR A 147 4.16 0.66 10.38
CA THR A 147 4.39 -0.19 9.21
C THR A 147 3.61 -1.50 9.30
N LYS A 148 3.68 -2.19 10.45
CA LYS A 148 2.96 -3.46 10.69
C LYS A 148 1.44 -3.28 10.62
N VAL A 149 0.89 -2.18 11.13
CA VAL A 149 -0.54 -1.84 10.99
C VAL A 149 -0.93 -1.76 9.51
N PHE A 150 -0.18 -1.04 8.67
CA PHE A 150 -0.49 -0.98 7.24
C PHE A 150 -0.27 -2.33 6.54
N LEU A 151 0.71 -3.13 6.95
CA LEU A 151 0.91 -4.48 6.41
C LEU A 151 -0.24 -5.44 6.80
N SER A 152 -0.79 -5.32 8.02
CA SER A 152 -1.98 -6.10 8.42
C SER A 152 -3.21 -5.77 7.57
N GLY A 153 -3.30 -4.54 7.06
CA GLY A 153 -4.36 -4.14 6.13
C GLY A 153 -4.37 -4.95 4.84
N ILE A 154 -3.27 -5.59 4.45
CA ILE A 154 -3.24 -6.50 3.29
C ILE A 154 -4.11 -7.73 3.56
N GLU A 155 -4.05 -8.29 4.77
CA GLU A 155 -4.86 -9.43 5.19
C GLU A 155 -6.34 -9.05 5.36
N ILE A 156 -6.61 -7.81 5.82
CA ILE A 156 -7.96 -7.28 6.02
C ILE A 156 -8.66 -7.02 4.68
N HIS A 157 -7.99 -6.34 3.74
CA HIS A 157 -8.61 -5.90 2.48
C HIS A 157 -8.46 -6.87 1.32
N GLN A 158 -7.50 -7.81 1.39
CA GLN A 158 -7.20 -8.78 0.35
C GLN A 158 -7.11 -8.14 -1.05
N PRO A 159 -6.26 -7.12 -1.22
CA PRO A 159 -6.22 -6.34 -2.45
C PRO A 159 -5.73 -7.17 -3.63
N SER A 160 -6.21 -6.87 -4.83
CA SER A 160 -5.70 -7.45 -6.07
C SER A 160 -4.46 -6.74 -6.62
N ILE A 161 -4.23 -5.49 -6.17
CA ILE A 161 -3.08 -4.66 -6.51
C ILE A 161 -2.50 -4.08 -5.22
N LEU A 162 -1.20 -4.24 -5.02
CA LEU A 162 -0.47 -3.80 -3.84
C LEU A 162 0.70 -2.90 -4.24
N LEU A 163 0.80 -1.75 -3.60
CA LEU A 163 1.88 -0.79 -3.75
C LEU A 163 2.60 -0.66 -2.41
N LEU A 164 3.89 -0.98 -2.37
CA LEU A 164 4.71 -0.93 -1.16
C LEU A 164 5.83 0.10 -1.33
N ASP A 165 5.89 1.07 -0.42
CA ASP A 165 6.91 2.12 -0.42
C ASP A 165 7.84 1.94 0.78
N GLU A 166 9.05 1.39 0.54
CA GLU A 166 10.07 1.08 1.55
C GLU A 166 9.50 0.26 2.73
N PRO A 167 8.81 -0.85 2.48
CA PRO A 167 8.05 -1.57 3.50
C PRO A 167 8.91 -2.27 4.56
N THR A 168 10.22 -2.43 4.31
CA THR A 168 11.17 -3.05 5.24
C THR A 168 11.77 -2.07 6.25
N ASN A 169 11.56 -0.76 6.03
CA ASN A 169 12.04 0.27 6.96
C ASN A 169 11.36 0.09 8.32
N HIS A 170 12.16 0.19 9.37
CA HIS A 170 11.73 0.05 10.77
C HIS A 170 11.17 -1.32 11.17
N LEU A 171 11.15 -2.31 10.27
CA LEU A 171 10.76 -3.67 10.63
C LEU A 171 11.90 -4.43 11.32
N ASP A 172 11.56 -5.17 12.36
CA ASP A 172 12.44 -6.18 12.93
C ASP A 172 12.65 -7.35 11.97
N ARG A 173 13.66 -8.20 12.26
CA ARG A 173 14.04 -9.32 11.40
C ARG A 173 12.87 -10.27 11.13
N ARG A 174 12.12 -10.64 12.17
CA ARG A 174 10.99 -11.58 12.05
C ARG A 174 9.89 -11.03 11.14
N SER A 175 9.58 -9.75 11.28
CA SER A 175 8.58 -9.07 10.46
C SER A 175 9.03 -8.94 8.99
N ARG A 176 10.33 -8.73 8.74
CA ARG A 176 10.88 -8.74 7.37
C ARG A 176 10.76 -10.12 6.73
N GLU A 177 11.14 -11.18 7.46
CA GLU A 177 11.02 -12.57 6.98
C GLU A 177 9.55 -12.87 6.63
N LYS A 178 8.59 -12.50 7.50
CA LYS A 178 7.15 -12.65 7.20
C LYS A 178 6.74 -11.91 5.91
N LEU A 179 7.23 -10.68 5.71
CA LEU A 179 6.95 -9.92 4.49
C LEU A 179 7.54 -10.59 3.25
N TYR A 180 8.75 -11.14 3.33
CA TYR A 180 9.38 -11.86 2.23
C TYR A 180 8.60 -13.13 1.85
N ASP A 181 8.18 -13.90 2.84
CA ASP A 181 7.35 -15.11 2.64
C ASP A 181 6.03 -14.74 1.97
N PHE A 182 5.38 -13.67 2.45
CA PHE A 182 4.16 -13.16 1.82
C PHE A 182 4.40 -12.77 0.36
N ILE A 183 5.45 -11.96 0.08
CA ILE A 183 5.77 -11.52 -1.29
C ILE A 183 6.08 -12.72 -2.18
N THR A 184 6.76 -13.73 -1.69
CA THR A 184 7.10 -14.92 -2.47
C THR A 184 5.86 -15.73 -2.82
N SER A 185 4.96 -15.95 -1.85
CA SER A 185 3.80 -16.84 -1.99
C SER A 185 2.57 -16.19 -2.64
N CYS A 186 2.40 -14.86 -2.51
CA CYS A 186 1.21 -14.17 -3.02
C CYS A 186 1.14 -14.18 -4.55
N ARG A 187 -0.10 -14.10 -5.09
CA ARG A 187 -0.38 -14.01 -6.55
C ARG A 187 -0.98 -12.68 -6.96
N ILE A 188 -0.81 -11.67 -6.13
CA ILE A 188 -1.31 -10.31 -6.39
C ILE A 188 -0.38 -9.54 -7.33
N THR A 189 -0.90 -8.51 -7.99
CA THR A 189 -0.07 -7.57 -8.75
C THR A 189 0.62 -6.64 -7.78
N LEU A 190 1.95 -6.57 -7.83
CA LEU A 190 2.79 -5.90 -6.83
C LEU A 190 3.76 -4.93 -7.48
N LEU A 191 3.82 -3.69 -6.95
CA LEU A 191 4.90 -2.74 -7.21
C LEU A 191 5.55 -2.35 -5.89
N VAL A 192 6.86 -2.54 -5.78
CA VAL A 192 7.62 -2.27 -4.56
C VAL A 192 8.73 -1.28 -4.84
N VAL A 193 8.82 -0.25 -4.03
CA VAL A 193 10.02 0.58 -3.89
C VAL A 193 10.78 0.08 -2.68
N SER A 194 12.05 -0.28 -2.83
CA SER A 194 12.90 -0.69 -1.72
C SER A 194 14.38 -0.52 -2.03
N HIS A 195 15.18 -0.34 -0.98
CA HIS A 195 16.63 -0.46 -1.00
C HIS A 195 17.13 -1.79 -0.40
N ASP A 196 16.20 -2.63 0.04
CA ASP A 196 16.48 -3.95 0.59
C ASP A 196 16.76 -4.96 -0.53
N ARG A 197 18.03 -5.33 -0.69
CA ARG A 197 18.47 -6.26 -1.74
C ARG A 197 17.81 -7.63 -1.63
N THR A 198 17.60 -8.11 -0.41
CA THR A 198 16.92 -9.40 -0.19
C THR A 198 15.51 -9.37 -0.75
N LEU A 199 14.75 -8.30 -0.48
CA LEU A 199 13.42 -8.11 -1.03
C LEU A 199 13.44 -7.96 -2.56
N LEU A 200 14.35 -7.14 -3.10
CA LEU A 200 14.45 -6.92 -4.53
C LEU A 200 14.75 -8.20 -5.32
N ASN A 201 15.56 -9.09 -4.75
CA ASN A 201 15.91 -10.40 -5.37
C ASN A 201 14.76 -11.41 -5.37
N LEU A 202 13.66 -11.16 -4.63
CA LEU A 202 12.44 -11.96 -4.73
C LEU A 202 11.58 -11.61 -5.94
N LEU A 203 11.91 -10.51 -6.65
CA LEU A 203 11.09 -9.96 -7.73
C LEU A 203 11.74 -10.28 -9.09
N ALA A 204 10.90 -10.70 -10.04
CA ALA A 204 11.37 -11.16 -11.35
C ALA A 204 11.46 -10.03 -12.40
N SER A 205 11.09 -8.80 -12.05
CA SER A 205 11.09 -7.66 -12.97
C SER A 205 11.49 -6.39 -12.22
N ILE A 206 12.28 -5.56 -12.89
CA ILE A 206 12.75 -4.27 -12.38
C ILE A 206 12.25 -3.17 -13.30
N ALA A 207 11.67 -2.12 -12.73
CA ALA A 207 11.34 -0.88 -13.41
C ALA A 207 12.27 0.21 -12.89
N GLU A 208 13.10 0.78 -13.74
CA GLU A 208 13.99 1.89 -13.37
C GLU A 208 13.35 3.22 -13.74
N LEU A 209 13.08 4.04 -12.72
CA LEU A 209 12.54 5.40 -12.88
C LEU A 209 13.69 6.40 -13.02
N SER A 210 13.70 7.10 -14.15
CA SER A 210 14.61 8.21 -14.44
C SER A 210 13.84 9.44 -14.90
N VAL A 211 14.52 10.57 -15.04
CA VAL A 211 13.91 11.80 -15.59
C VAL A 211 13.36 11.58 -17.00
N GLY A 212 13.97 10.69 -17.77
CA GLY A 212 13.60 10.38 -19.15
C GLY A 212 12.50 9.33 -19.30
N GLY A 213 12.01 8.73 -18.22
CA GLY A 213 11.00 7.70 -18.32
C GLY A 213 11.21 6.51 -17.38
N ILE A 214 10.45 5.43 -17.63
CA ILE A 214 10.63 4.14 -16.98
C ILE A 214 11.13 3.12 -17.98
N THR A 215 12.20 2.40 -17.62
CA THR A 215 12.71 1.25 -18.38
C THR A 215 12.44 -0.02 -17.60
N LEU A 216 11.84 -1.01 -18.26
CA LEU A 216 11.56 -2.34 -17.66
C LEU A 216 12.66 -3.32 -18.04
N TYR A 217 13.21 -3.99 -17.04
CA TYR A 217 14.18 -5.07 -17.19
C TYR A 217 13.57 -6.38 -16.68
N GLY A 218 13.76 -7.46 -17.43
CA GLY A 218 13.47 -8.82 -16.95
C GLY A 218 14.68 -9.38 -16.23
N GLY A 219 14.48 -9.98 -15.07
CA GLY A 219 15.52 -10.54 -14.20
C GLY A 219 15.43 -10.03 -12.78
N ASN A 220 16.24 -10.64 -11.89
CA ASN A 220 16.39 -10.20 -10.51
C ASN A 220 17.44 -9.07 -10.39
N TYR A 221 17.60 -8.50 -9.19
CA TYR A 221 18.42 -7.31 -8.94
C TYR A 221 19.96 -7.57 -9.01
N ASP A 222 20.41 -8.82 -9.08
CA ASP A 222 21.84 -9.19 -9.12
C ASP A 222 22.45 -9.13 -10.53
N PHE A 223 21.91 -8.30 -11.44
CA PHE A 223 22.50 -7.99 -12.75
C PHE A 223 23.34 -6.73 -12.70
#